data_0f1e35522d15a45ab4b5cc3f5039f982
#
_entry.id   0f1e35522d15a45ab4b5cc3f5039f982
#
_cell.length_a   1.000
_cell.length_b   1.000
_cell.length_c   1.000
_cell.angle_alpha   90.00
_cell.angle_beta   90.00
_cell.angle_gamma   90.00
#
_symmetry.space_group_name_H-M   'P 1'
#
loop_
_entity.id
_entity.type
_entity.pdbx_description
1 polymer ?
#
loop_
_entity_poly.entity_id
_entity_poly.type
_entity_poly.pdbx_seq_one_letter_code
_entity_poly.pdbx_strand_id
1 'polypeptide(L)'
;MTELSIHELSLGFSHDRQMLVEFLAKHHLNYEDDIEAAFGVFDSDENLTGCGCCAGNLLKCFAVDESLRGQNALGSLVSRLVENRFEAGHYDLFVITRPKNKVLFTSCGFYPLAETEAVLMLENKKSGLDNYYKKFLAGTDTDENVGCIV
;
A
#
# COMPACT_ATOMS: atom_id res chain seq x y z
N MET A 1 -3.26 19.87 18.84
CA MET A 1 -3.38 18.94 17.70
C MET A 1 -2.16 18.03 17.67
N THR A 2 -2.37 16.74 17.63
CA THR A 2 -1.28 15.79 17.68
C THR A 2 -0.79 15.49 16.25
N GLU A 3 0.49 15.69 16.02
CA GLU A 3 1.12 15.34 14.76
C GLU A 3 1.31 13.83 14.69
N LEU A 4 1.03 13.23 13.53
CA LEU A 4 1.20 11.80 13.33
C LEU A 4 2.68 11.45 13.17
N SER A 5 3.13 10.42 13.89
CA SER A 5 4.49 9.91 13.78
C SER A 5 4.51 8.76 12.78
N ILE A 6 5.02 9.00 11.59
CA ILE A 6 5.07 8.00 10.52
C ILE A 6 6.52 7.69 10.18
N HIS A 7 6.86 6.42 10.21
CA HIS A 7 8.21 5.94 9.91
C HIS A 7 8.18 4.74 8.99
N GLU A 8 9.23 4.60 8.19
CA GLU A 8 9.45 3.37 7.44
C GLU A 8 9.88 2.27 8.41
N LEU A 9 9.30 1.09 8.24
CA LEU A 9 9.68 -0.09 9.04
C LEU A 9 10.87 -0.77 8.37
N SER A 10 11.85 -1.16 9.19
CA SER A 10 13.05 -1.83 8.69
C SER A 10 12.79 -3.33 8.62
N LEU A 11 12.30 -3.80 7.48
CA LEU A 11 11.87 -5.19 7.32
C LEU A 11 12.99 -6.21 7.46
N GLY A 12 14.25 -5.77 7.32
CA GLY A 12 15.41 -6.62 7.59
C GLY A 12 15.64 -6.90 9.07
N PHE A 13 15.05 -6.12 9.96
CA PHE A 13 15.15 -6.35 11.40
C PHE A 13 13.95 -7.15 11.88
N SER A 14 14.21 -8.21 12.62
CA SER A 14 13.17 -9.12 13.09
C SER A 14 12.15 -8.40 13.99
N HIS A 15 12.57 -7.41 14.76
CA HIS A 15 11.68 -6.65 15.64
C HIS A 15 10.59 -5.92 14.84
N ASP A 16 11.00 -5.15 13.84
CA ASP A 16 10.04 -4.39 13.01
C ASP A 16 9.14 -5.32 12.21
N ARG A 17 9.75 -6.36 11.62
CA ARG A 17 8.98 -7.33 10.84
C ARG A 17 7.94 -8.05 11.70
N GLN A 18 8.32 -8.47 12.90
CA GLN A 18 7.41 -9.15 13.83
C GLN A 18 6.26 -8.23 14.24
N MET A 19 6.57 -6.97 14.53
CA MET A 19 5.56 -5.97 14.88
C MET A 19 4.55 -5.79 13.76
N LEU A 20 5.02 -5.73 12.52
CA LEU A 20 4.14 -5.63 11.36
C LEU A 20 3.29 -6.88 11.18
N VAL A 21 3.89 -8.07 11.30
CA VAL A 21 3.17 -9.34 11.18
C VAL A 21 2.02 -9.40 12.19
N GLU A 22 2.29 -9.04 13.43
CA GLU A 22 1.29 -9.07 14.50
C GLU A 22 0.19 -8.03 14.27
N PHE A 23 0.56 -6.83 13.82
CA PHE A 23 -0.42 -5.79 13.54
C PHE A 23 -1.34 -6.18 12.39
N LEU A 24 -0.79 -6.75 11.31
CA LEU A 24 -1.58 -7.22 10.18
C LEU A 24 -2.54 -8.33 10.61
N ALA A 25 -2.07 -9.28 11.42
CA ALA A 25 -2.91 -10.36 11.93
C ALA A 25 -4.08 -9.83 12.76
N LYS A 26 -3.84 -8.82 13.58
CA LYS A 26 -4.87 -8.16 14.37
C LYS A 26 -5.98 -7.59 13.48
N HIS A 27 -5.64 -7.13 12.28
CA HIS A 27 -6.58 -6.56 11.32
C HIS A 27 -7.05 -7.56 10.26
N HIS A 28 -6.82 -8.85 10.50
CA HIS A 28 -7.23 -9.95 9.60
C HIS A 28 -6.55 -9.88 8.23
N LEU A 29 -5.31 -9.42 8.23
CA LEU A 29 -4.44 -9.39 7.05
C LEU A 29 -3.24 -10.27 7.28
N ASN A 30 -2.62 -10.71 6.19
CA ASN A 30 -1.43 -11.57 6.25
C ASN A 30 -0.20 -10.84 5.75
N TYR A 31 0.91 -11.03 6.46
CA TYR A 31 2.20 -10.60 5.95
C TYR A 31 2.63 -11.54 4.81
N GLU A 32 3.07 -10.94 3.72
CA GLU A 32 3.57 -11.69 2.56
C GLU A 32 5.03 -11.35 2.34
N ASP A 33 5.83 -12.35 1.98
CA ASP A 33 7.28 -12.18 1.83
C ASP A 33 7.68 -11.29 0.66
N ASP A 34 6.75 -10.99 -0.24
CA ASP A 34 7.03 -10.10 -1.38
C ASP A 34 7.02 -8.62 -1.00
N ILE A 35 6.62 -8.28 0.22
CA ILE A 35 6.61 -6.89 0.67
C ILE A 35 8.02 -6.32 0.66
N GLU A 36 8.21 -5.22 -0.09
CA GLU A 36 9.51 -4.58 -0.25
C GLU A 36 9.71 -3.42 0.69
N ALA A 37 8.63 -2.73 1.05
CA ALA A 37 8.69 -1.62 2.00
C ALA A 37 7.36 -1.50 2.74
N ALA A 38 7.42 -0.99 3.96
CA ALA A 38 6.25 -0.77 4.79
C ALA A 38 6.45 0.50 5.62
N PHE A 39 5.37 1.23 5.81
CA PHE A 39 5.36 2.41 6.67
C PHE A 39 4.36 2.19 7.81
N GLY A 40 4.72 2.68 8.98
CA GLY A 40 3.87 2.56 10.16
C GLY A 40 3.58 3.90 10.80
N VAL A 41 2.41 3.99 11.42
CA VAL A 41 2.03 5.11 12.27
C VAL A 41 2.19 4.66 13.71
N PHE A 42 2.87 5.46 14.51
CA PHE A 42 3.17 5.13 15.90
C PHE A 42 2.53 6.13 16.85
N ASP A 43 2.06 5.64 17.98
CA ASP A 43 1.54 6.49 19.04
C ASP A 43 2.69 6.98 19.93
N SER A 44 2.35 7.74 20.98
CA SER A 44 3.35 8.30 21.90
C SER A 44 4.10 7.25 22.71
N ASP A 45 3.55 6.03 22.83
CA ASP A 45 4.17 4.92 23.51
C ASP A 45 4.93 4.00 22.55
N GLU A 46 5.12 4.46 21.31
CA GLU A 46 5.82 3.74 20.24
C GLU A 46 5.13 2.44 19.82
N ASN A 47 3.81 2.36 20.02
CA ASN A 47 3.02 1.25 19.52
C ASN A 47 2.58 1.51 18.09
N LEU A 48 2.58 0.45 17.27
CA LEU A 48 2.13 0.54 15.89
C LEU A 48 0.60 0.63 15.87
N THR A 49 0.07 1.68 15.24
CA THR A 49 -1.36 1.95 15.21
C THR A 49 -1.91 2.05 13.78
N GLY A 50 -1.03 2.01 12.80
CA GLY A 50 -1.44 1.99 11.40
C GLY A 50 -0.30 1.52 10.54
N CYS A 51 -0.60 0.95 9.36
CA CYS A 51 0.43 0.52 8.42
C CYS A 51 -0.07 0.53 6.98
N GLY A 52 0.89 0.55 6.07
CA GLY A 52 0.68 0.32 4.65
C GLY A 52 1.94 -0.25 4.06
N CYS A 53 1.81 -1.12 3.07
CA CYS A 53 2.93 -1.86 2.48
C CYS A 53 2.92 -1.74 0.97
N CYS A 54 4.05 -2.05 0.35
CA CYS A 54 4.15 -2.10 -1.09
C CYS A 54 5.03 -3.25 -1.55
N ALA A 55 4.73 -3.72 -2.76
CA ALA A 55 5.49 -4.75 -3.44
C ALA A 55 5.47 -4.42 -4.94
N GLY A 56 6.62 -4.09 -5.52
CA GLY A 56 6.67 -3.65 -6.92
C GLY A 56 5.79 -2.45 -7.17
N ASN A 57 4.83 -2.57 -8.07
CA ASN A 57 3.88 -1.53 -8.42
C ASN A 57 2.62 -1.52 -7.54
N LEU A 58 2.54 -2.42 -6.57
CA LEU A 58 1.33 -2.63 -5.79
C LEU A 58 1.44 -2.07 -4.38
N LEU A 59 0.44 -1.28 -3.99
CA LEU A 59 0.25 -0.83 -2.61
C LEU A 59 -0.82 -1.69 -1.98
N LYS A 60 -0.55 -2.23 -0.80
CA LYS A 60 -1.45 -3.19 -0.15
C LYS A 60 -1.27 -3.22 1.37
N CYS A 61 -2.07 -4.03 2.04
CA CYS A 61 -1.99 -4.26 3.48
C CYS A 61 -2.15 -2.97 4.29
N PHE A 62 -3.16 -2.19 3.95
CA PHE A 62 -3.50 -0.98 4.69
C PHE A 62 -4.37 -1.33 5.89
N ALA A 63 -3.97 -0.90 7.06
CA ALA A 63 -4.75 -1.08 8.29
C ALA A 63 -4.48 0.08 9.23
N VAL A 64 -5.55 0.54 9.89
CA VAL A 64 -5.45 1.67 10.83
C VAL A 64 -6.37 1.37 12.01
N ASP A 65 -5.86 1.51 13.23
CA ASP A 65 -6.66 1.35 14.44
C ASP A 65 -7.73 2.43 14.52
N GLU A 66 -8.83 2.11 15.19
CA GLU A 66 -9.93 3.08 15.37
C GLU A 66 -9.50 4.38 16.03
N SER A 67 -8.49 4.31 16.90
CA SER A 67 -7.95 5.50 17.58
C SER A 67 -7.45 6.57 16.62
N LEU A 68 -7.12 6.18 15.38
CA LEU A 68 -6.63 7.13 14.36
C LEU A 68 -7.72 7.60 13.40
N ARG A 69 -8.95 7.16 13.60
CA ARG A 69 -10.06 7.54 12.73
C ARG A 69 -10.25 9.05 12.79
N GLY A 70 -10.36 9.68 11.62
CA GLY A 70 -10.52 11.13 11.53
C GLY A 70 -9.22 11.92 11.55
N GLN A 71 -8.06 11.28 11.68
CA GLN A 71 -6.76 11.94 11.71
C GLN A 71 -6.01 11.86 10.38
N ASN A 72 -6.66 11.40 9.32
CA ASN A 72 -6.08 11.26 7.99
C ASN A 72 -4.81 10.40 7.97
N ALA A 73 -4.71 9.46 8.88
CA ALA A 73 -3.53 8.57 8.96
C ALA A 73 -3.35 7.76 7.69
N LEU A 74 -4.44 7.23 7.15
CA LEU A 74 -4.38 6.40 5.95
C LEU A 74 -3.92 7.22 4.74
N GLY A 75 -4.41 8.45 4.59
CA GLY A 75 -3.96 9.35 3.52
C GLY A 75 -2.48 9.66 3.62
N SER A 76 -1.97 9.86 4.82
CA SER A 76 -0.55 10.11 5.05
C SER A 76 0.30 8.89 4.73
N LEU A 77 -0.18 7.69 5.05
CA LEU A 77 0.50 6.43 4.68
C LEU A 77 0.55 6.27 3.16
N VAL A 78 -0.56 6.55 2.48
CA VAL A 78 -0.61 6.47 1.01
C VAL A 78 0.42 7.41 0.39
N SER A 79 0.51 8.65 0.88
CA SER A 79 1.47 9.63 0.37
C SER A 79 2.92 9.14 0.53
N ARG A 80 3.25 8.57 1.68
CA ARG A 80 4.61 8.08 1.92
C ARG A 80 4.93 6.88 1.03
N LEU A 81 3.97 6.00 0.81
CA LEU A 81 4.17 4.84 -0.06
C LEU A 81 4.32 5.25 -1.53
N VAL A 82 3.51 6.19 -2.00
CA VAL A 82 3.63 6.70 -3.37
C VAL A 82 5.01 7.31 -3.60
N GLU A 83 5.46 8.14 -2.67
CA GLU A 83 6.79 8.75 -2.73
C GLU A 83 7.89 7.68 -2.78
N ASN A 84 7.80 6.68 -1.92
CA ASN A 84 8.75 5.57 -1.88
C ASN A 84 8.80 4.82 -3.21
N ARG A 85 7.64 4.54 -3.80
CA ARG A 85 7.58 3.81 -5.07
C ARG A 85 8.11 4.64 -6.23
N PHE A 86 7.80 5.93 -6.27
CA PHE A 86 8.34 6.82 -7.30
C PHE A 86 9.87 6.88 -7.21
N GLU A 87 10.41 6.98 -6.01
CA GLU A 87 11.87 6.98 -5.82
C GLU A 87 12.51 5.67 -6.26
N ALA A 88 11.78 4.55 -6.15
CA ALA A 88 12.24 3.25 -6.60
C ALA A 88 12.02 3.01 -8.11
N GLY A 89 11.45 3.99 -8.82
CA GLY A 89 11.24 3.89 -10.26
C GLY A 89 9.91 3.29 -10.69
N HIS A 90 8.98 3.12 -9.76
CA HIS A 90 7.64 2.60 -10.05
C HIS A 90 6.66 3.76 -10.15
N TYR A 91 6.19 4.05 -11.36
CA TYR A 91 5.30 5.19 -11.62
C TYR A 91 3.85 4.80 -11.90
N ASP A 92 3.62 3.58 -12.36
CA ASP A 92 2.28 3.03 -12.57
C ASP A 92 1.91 2.20 -11.35
N LEU A 93 1.11 2.78 -10.46
CA LEU A 93 0.82 2.17 -9.17
C LEU A 93 -0.61 1.65 -9.10
N PHE A 94 -0.76 0.54 -8.40
CA PHE A 94 -2.04 -0.10 -8.17
C PHE A 94 -2.23 -0.29 -6.67
N VAL A 95 -3.49 -0.22 -6.23
CA VAL A 95 -3.86 -0.39 -4.83
C VAL A 95 -4.85 -1.54 -4.72
N ILE A 96 -4.63 -2.41 -3.75
CA ILE A 96 -5.64 -3.38 -3.33
C ILE A 96 -6.00 -3.05 -1.89
N THR A 97 -7.28 -2.81 -1.64
CA THR A 97 -7.77 -2.39 -0.33
C THR A 97 -9.21 -2.85 -0.14
N ARG A 98 -9.79 -2.55 1.02
CA ARG A 98 -11.20 -2.84 1.29
C ARG A 98 -12.08 -1.76 0.67
N PRO A 99 -13.29 -2.11 0.20
CA PRO A 99 -14.19 -1.12 -0.44
C PRO A 99 -14.50 0.11 0.41
N LYS A 100 -14.48 -0.01 1.71
CA LYS A 100 -14.71 1.13 2.62
C LYS A 100 -13.73 2.27 2.44
N ASN A 101 -12.57 1.99 1.83
CA ASN A 101 -11.53 3.00 1.61
C ASN A 101 -11.62 3.69 0.26
N LYS A 102 -12.69 3.44 -0.50
CA LYS A 102 -12.86 3.97 -1.86
C LYS A 102 -12.79 5.50 -1.91
N VAL A 103 -13.55 6.16 -1.04
CA VAL A 103 -13.58 7.63 -1.02
C VAL A 103 -12.20 8.20 -0.73
N LEU A 104 -11.48 7.60 0.22
CA LEU A 104 -10.14 8.06 0.54
C LEU A 104 -9.21 7.96 -0.66
N PHE A 105 -9.13 6.79 -1.27
CA PHE A 105 -8.19 6.59 -2.39
C PHE A 105 -8.58 7.41 -3.62
N THR A 106 -9.86 7.59 -3.90
CA THR A 106 -10.26 8.47 -5.01
C THR A 106 -9.90 9.92 -4.73
N SER A 107 -9.98 10.36 -3.47
CA SER A 107 -9.55 11.71 -3.11
C SER A 107 -8.03 11.89 -3.19
N CYS A 108 -7.28 10.79 -3.12
CA CYS A 108 -5.83 10.81 -3.28
C CYS A 108 -5.37 10.71 -4.73
N GLY A 109 -6.31 10.71 -5.68
CA GLY A 109 -5.98 10.68 -7.10
C GLY A 109 -5.95 9.30 -7.72
N PHE A 110 -6.52 8.30 -7.05
CA PHE A 110 -6.64 6.95 -7.60
C PHE A 110 -7.98 6.74 -8.27
N TYR A 111 -8.01 5.86 -9.25
CA TYR A 111 -9.20 5.55 -10.05
C TYR A 111 -9.61 4.09 -9.83
N PRO A 112 -10.88 3.82 -9.48
CA PRO A 112 -11.32 2.43 -9.29
C PRO A 112 -11.23 1.62 -10.58
N LEU A 113 -10.72 0.39 -10.47
CA LEU A 113 -10.61 -0.55 -11.59
C LEU A 113 -11.63 -1.69 -11.48
N ALA A 114 -11.74 -2.28 -10.32
CA ALA A 114 -12.60 -3.43 -10.08
C ALA A 114 -12.96 -3.50 -8.61
N GLU A 115 -14.14 -4.03 -8.33
CA GLU A 115 -14.62 -4.11 -6.95
C GLU A 115 -15.45 -5.37 -6.74
N THR A 116 -15.20 -6.03 -5.59
CA THR A 116 -16.07 -7.10 -5.08
C THR A 116 -16.57 -6.65 -3.70
N GLU A 117 -17.31 -7.50 -3.01
CA GLU A 117 -17.76 -7.19 -1.66
C GLU A 117 -16.59 -7.06 -0.67
N ALA A 118 -15.50 -7.76 -0.93
CA ALA A 118 -14.37 -7.83 -0.02
C ALA A 118 -13.18 -6.97 -0.45
N VAL A 119 -13.02 -6.68 -1.73
CA VAL A 119 -11.80 -6.10 -2.28
C VAL A 119 -12.11 -5.03 -3.31
N LEU A 120 -11.35 -3.95 -3.26
CA LEU A 120 -11.35 -2.86 -4.25
C LEU A 120 -9.96 -2.73 -4.82
N MET A 121 -9.84 -2.63 -6.14
CA MET A 121 -8.60 -2.37 -6.84
C MET A 121 -8.66 -1.02 -7.54
N LEU A 122 -7.61 -0.23 -7.38
CA LEU A 122 -7.52 1.11 -7.99
C LEU A 122 -6.17 1.30 -8.67
N GLU A 123 -6.09 2.31 -9.54
CA GLU A 123 -4.86 2.69 -10.22
C GLU A 123 -4.61 4.19 -10.04
N ASN A 124 -3.35 4.61 -10.06
CA ASN A 124 -3.01 6.03 -9.87
C ASN A 124 -3.11 6.87 -11.14
N LYS A 125 -3.27 6.22 -12.29
CA LYS A 125 -3.44 6.90 -13.58
C LYS A 125 -4.63 6.32 -14.30
N LYS A 126 -5.47 7.17 -14.88
CA LYS A 126 -6.58 6.69 -15.69
C LYS A 126 -6.04 5.87 -16.86
N SER A 127 -6.55 4.64 -16.99
CA SER A 127 -6.09 3.66 -17.99
C SER A 127 -4.65 3.20 -17.76
N GLY A 128 -4.12 3.33 -16.53
CA GLY A 128 -2.77 2.93 -16.20
C GLY A 128 -2.51 1.45 -16.38
N LEU A 129 -3.47 0.61 -15.97
CA LEU A 129 -3.34 -0.84 -16.12
C LEU A 129 -3.31 -1.23 -17.60
N ASP A 130 -4.18 -0.65 -18.41
CA ASP A 130 -4.23 -0.91 -19.83
C ASP A 130 -2.93 -0.54 -20.51
N ASN A 131 -2.39 0.62 -20.19
CA ASN A 131 -1.11 1.10 -20.73
C ASN A 131 0.05 0.21 -20.28
N TYR A 132 0.07 -0.19 -19.02
CA TYR A 132 1.08 -1.09 -18.48
C TYR A 132 1.07 -2.43 -19.23
N TYR A 133 -0.11 -2.98 -19.44
CA TYR A 133 -0.29 -4.24 -20.14
C TYR A 133 0.14 -4.16 -21.59
N LYS A 134 -0.15 -3.05 -22.27
CA LYS A 134 0.27 -2.82 -23.66
C LYS A 134 1.78 -2.77 -23.79
N LYS A 135 2.47 -2.13 -22.87
CA LYS A 135 3.93 -2.12 -22.84
C LYS A 135 4.49 -3.53 -22.74
N PHE A 136 3.86 -4.32 -21.88
CA PHE A 136 4.25 -5.71 -21.67
C PHE A 136 4.08 -6.53 -22.94
N LEU A 137 2.92 -6.42 -23.61
CA LEU A 137 2.61 -7.12 -24.84
C LEU A 137 3.50 -6.69 -26.02
N ALA A 138 4.04 -5.48 -25.99
CA ALA A 138 4.93 -4.99 -27.03
C ALA A 138 6.31 -5.64 -27.00
N GLY A 139 6.57 -6.53 -26.05
CA GLY A 139 7.83 -7.25 -25.95
C GLY A 139 8.98 -6.42 -25.43
N THR A 140 8.69 -5.30 -24.77
CA THR A 140 9.71 -4.47 -24.13
C THR A 140 10.08 -5.01 -22.76
N ASP A 141 9.27 -5.91 -22.23
CA ASP A 141 9.48 -6.53 -20.93
C ASP A 141 10.01 -7.94 -21.10
N THR A 142 10.71 -8.41 -20.08
CA THR A 142 11.25 -9.76 -20.04
C THR A 142 10.24 -10.73 -19.43
N ASP A 143 10.55 -12.03 -19.52
CA ASP A 143 9.72 -13.05 -18.89
C ASP A 143 9.58 -12.85 -17.38
N GLU A 144 10.52 -12.17 -16.77
CA GLU A 144 10.49 -11.88 -15.33
C GLU A 144 9.31 -10.99 -14.95
N ASN A 145 8.88 -10.15 -15.87
CA ASN A 145 7.76 -9.24 -15.63
C ASN A 145 6.40 -9.94 -15.71
N VAL A 146 6.35 -11.11 -16.32
CA VAL A 146 5.11 -11.90 -16.42
C VAL A 146 4.61 -12.28 -15.04
N GLY A 147 5.52 -12.64 -14.14
CA GLY A 147 5.16 -13.02 -12.79
C GLY A 147 4.54 -11.90 -11.97
N CYS A 148 4.81 -10.65 -12.34
CA CYS A 148 4.27 -9.48 -11.62
C CYS A 148 2.80 -9.20 -11.91
N ILE A 149 2.28 -9.75 -13.01
CA ILE A 149 0.90 -9.51 -13.45
C ILE A 149 -0.05 -10.57 -12.91
N VAL A 150 0.46 -11.72 -12.66
CA VAL A 150 -0.32 -12.87 -12.17
C VAL A 150 -0.63 -12.78 -10.65
#